data_a9bd6f7b08e50be0ed9d292fd025d635
#
_entry.id   a9bd6f7b08e50be0ed9d292fd025d635
#
_cell.length_a   1.000
_cell.length_b   1.000
_cell.length_c   1.000
_cell.angle_alpha   90.00
_cell.angle_beta   90.00
_cell.angle_gamma   90.00
#
_symmetry.space_group_name_H-M   'P 1'
#
loop_
_entity.id
_entity.type
_entity.pdbx_description
1 polymer ?
#
loop_
_entity_poly.entity_id
_entity_poly.type
_entity_poly.pdbx_seq_one_letter_code
_entity_poly.pdbx_strand_id
1 'polypeptide(L)'
;DFKRPDKFSKDQIRTLQMLHENFGRMMNTYLSTNLRSLVDVEVASVEQLTYQEFIQSLSDPSVIGVLAVPPLKGNVIMELNTSIAFSIIDRVFGGTGSNTIKPRVLTEIEEAVIMRTFSKALDSFREAWDNVVKFVPRLEAMESNPAFVQIVPPSDMVGIITLKIQIGEVEGFMNICIPYLVLEPIMSKLTTTFWVAASVTKEDRPEQVEILQRKIAKTRVPLIVELGRIDVSIREFLTLGYGDVLQLDTKVKEELPCIIGKRRKFFCRPGTFGKRAAVQITRIAPEGDENTDE
;
A
#
# COMPACT_ATOMS: atom_id res chain seq x y z
N ASP A 1 24.42 8.34 8.23
CA ASP A 1 24.94 7.99 9.55
C ASP A 1 24.82 6.48 9.74
N PHE A 2 25.96 5.76 9.82
CA PHE A 2 25.98 4.29 9.95
C PHE A 2 25.36 3.77 11.26
N LYS A 3 25.03 4.62 12.19
CA LYS A 3 24.40 4.26 13.47
C LYS A 3 22.88 4.19 13.44
N ARG A 4 22.22 4.68 12.37
CA ARG A 4 20.76 4.69 12.22
C ARG A 4 20.44 4.27 10.77
N PRO A 5 20.17 2.99 10.51
CA PRO A 5 19.75 2.57 9.17
C PRO A 5 18.38 3.17 8.85
N ASP A 6 18.31 3.89 7.74
CA ASP A 6 17.05 4.37 7.20
C ASP A 6 16.14 3.17 6.90
N LYS A 7 15.00 3.09 7.57
CA LYS A 7 14.00 2.03 7.35
C LYS A 7 13.10 2.34 6.15
N PHE A 8 12.85 3.62 5.90
CA PHE A 8 12.07 4.09 4.76
C PHE A 8 13.00 4.52 3.63
N SER A 9 12.77 4.00 2.43
CA SER A 9 13.47 4.48 1.24
C SER A 9 12.97 5.88 0.84
N LYS A 10 13.78 6.61 0.05
CA LYS A 10 13.37 7.93 -0.49
C LYS A 10 12.08 7.87 -1.30
N ASP A 11 11.85 6.78 -2.05
CA ASP A 11 10.63 6.59 -2.83
C ASP A 11 9.41 6.38 -1.93
N GLN A 12 9.58 5.67 -0.82
CA GLN A 12 8.51 5.46 0.17
C GLN A 12 8.15 6.77 0.87
N ILE A 13 9.14 7.57 1.28
CA ILE A 13 8.92 8.91 1.85
C ILE A 13 8.15 9.79 0.86
N ARG A 14 8.55 9.79 -0.41
CA ARG A 14 7.88 10.56 -1.46
C ARG A 14 6.43 10.10 -1.67
N THR A 15 6.19 8.79 -1.61
CA THR A 15 4.84 8.23 -1.72
C THR A 15 3.98 8.62 -0.51
N LEU A 16 4.52 8.56 0.70
CA LEU A 16 3.84 9.05 1.90
C LEU A 16 3.50 10.54 1.77
N GLN A 17 4.40 11.36 1.23
CA GLN A 17 4.12 12.77 0.98
C GLN A 17 2.93 12.96 0.05
N MET A 18 2.91 12.30 -1.11
CA MET A 18 1.79 12.40 -2.08
C MET A 18 0.45 11.95 -1.50
N LEU A 19 0.44 10.87 -0.70
CA LEU A 19 -0.75 10.38 -0.01
C LEU A 19 -1.31 11.45 0.93
N HIS A 20 -0.44 12.07 1.72
CA HIS A 20 -0.86 13.05 2.71
C HIS A 20 -1.12 14.45 2.12
N GLU A 21 -0.56 14.78 0.97
CA GLU A 21 -1.01 15.94 0.18
C GLU A 21 -2.47 15.79 -0.25
N ASN A 22 -2.89 14.57 -0.65
CA ASN A 22 -4.30 14.29 -0.94
C ASN A 22 -5.17 14.38 0.31
N PHE A 23 -4.72 13.80 1.42
CA PHE A 23 -5.38 13.93 2.72
C PHE A 23 -5.53 15.40 3.13
N GLY A 24 -4.47 16.22 3.00
CA GLY A 24 -4.48 17.64 3.31
C GLY A 24 -5.53 18.41 2.51
N ARG A 25 -5.66 18.15 1.19
CA ARG A 25 -6.70 18.75 0.34
C ARG A 25 -8.12 18.42 0.82
N MET A 26 -8.36 17.17 1.21
CA MET A 26 -9.68 16.76 1.74
C MET A 26 -9.96 17.43 3.09
N MET A 27 -8.97 17.49 3.97
CA MET A 27 -9.09 18.19 5.25
C MET A 27 -9.30 19.67 5.08
N ASN A 28 -8.61 20.33 4.15
CA ASN A 28 -8.79 21.72 3.78
C ASN A 28 -10.26 21.98 3.40
N THR A 29 -10.82 21.18 2.47
CA THR A 29 -12.22 21.31 2.03
C THR A 29 -13.19 21.12 3.18
N TYR A 30 -12.98 20.09 4.00
CA TYR A 30 -13.84 19.81 5.16
C TYR A 30 -13.80 20.94 6.18
N LEU A 31 -12.61 21.36 6.62
CA LEU A 31 -12.45 22.39 7.63
C LEU A 31 -12.96 23.74 7.13
N SER A 32 -12.66 24.14 5.90
CA SER A 32 -13.14 25.40 5.33
C SER A 32 -14.67 25.46 5.30
N THR A 33 -15.32 24.35 4.90
CA THR A 33 -16.78 24.26 4.85
C THR A 33 -17.40 24.27 6.23
N ASN A 34 -16.85 23.49 7.17
CA ASN A 34 -17.42 23.31 8.50
C ASN A 34 -17.21 24.53 9.41
N LEU A 35 -16.02 25.15 9.32
CA LEU A 35 -15.64 26.31 10.12
C LEU A 35 -16.07 27.65 9.49
N ARG A 36 -16.57 27.62 8.24
CA ARG A 36 -16.93 28.82 7.46
C ARG A 36 -15.81 29.87 7.50
N SER A 37 -14.58 29.43 7.34
CA SER A 37 -13.37 30.23 7.40
C SER A 37 -12.43 29.78 6.30
N LEU A 38 -11.52 30.68 5.91
CA LEU A 38 -10.41 30.28 5.07
C LEU A 38 -9.50 29.38 5.90
N VAL A 39 -9.33 28.15 5.43
CA VAL A 39 -8.41 27.17 6.02
C VAL A 39 -7.44 26.76 4.94
N ASP A 40 -6.18 26.61 5.30
CA ASP A 40 -5.16 26.00 4.46
C ASP A 40 -4.50 24.84 5.19
N VAL A 41 -4.33 23.72 4.48
CA VAL A 41 -3.71 22.49 5.01
C VAL A 41 -2.73 21.96 3.99
N GLU A 42 -1.46 22.03 4.31
CA GLU A 42 -0.37 21.59 3.43
C GLU A 42 0.60 20.66 4.18
N VAL A 43 1.25 19.75 3.44
CA VAL A 43 2.31 18.90 3.99
C VAL A 43 3.59 19.75 4.12
N ALA A 44 4.02 19.98 5.36
CA ALA A 44 5.24 20.71 5.64
C ALA A 44 6.49 19.83 5.53
N SER A 45 6.44 18.61 6.08
CA SER A 45 7.55 17.64 5.98
C SER A 45 7.07 16.21 6.10
N VAL A 46 7.89 15.29 5.56
CA VAL A 46 7.78 13.84 5.80
C VAL A 46 9.16 13.31 6.14
N GLU A 47 9.31 12.83 7.35
CA GLU A 47 10.59 12.45 7.92
C GLU A 47 10.51 11.08 8.60
N GLN A 48 11.66 10.49 8.89
CA GLN A 48 11.75 9.32 9.74
C GLN A 48 12.56 9.64 10.98
N LEU A 49 12.00 9.31 12.13
CA LEU A 49 12.61 9.54 13.45
C LEU A 49 12.46 8.26 14.29
N THR A 50 13.12 8.23 15.44
CA THR A 50 12.75 7.28 16.49
C THR A 50 11.45 7.70 17.16
N TYR A 51 10.69 6.75 17.66
CA TYR A 51 9.46 7.05 18.39
C TYR A 51 9.69 7.98 19.58
N GLN A 52 10.82 7.81 20.28
CA GLN A 52 11.22 8.67 21.39
C GLN A 52 11.43 10.13 20.94
N GLU A 53 12.12 10.34 19.82
CA GLU A 53 12.34 11.69 19.28
C GLU A 53 11.01 12.34 18.91
N PHE A 54 10.10 11.60 18.30
CA PHE A 54 8.76 12.10 18.00
C PHE A 54 8.01 12.53 19.27
N ILE A 55 7.89 11.66 20.27
CA ILE A 55 7.18 12.00 21.52
C ILE A 55 7.81 13.22 22.21
N GLN A 56 9.13 13.34 22.21
CA GLN A 56 9.83 14.51 22.76
C GLN A 56 9.64 15.81 21.97
N SER A 57 9.25 15.73 20.71
CA SER A 57 8.97 16.90 19.87
C SER A 57 7.57 17.49 20.08
N LEU A 58 6.66 16.72 20.69
CA LEU A 58 5.28 17.15 20.92
C LEU A 58 5.18 18.14 22.09
N SER A 59 4.21 19.06 21.97
CA SER A 59 3.88 19.98 23.05
C SER A 59 3.16 19.26 24.19
N ASP A 60 3.33 19.72 25.42
CA ASP A 60 2.52 19.29 26.56
C ASP A 60 1.77 20.51 27.13
N PRO A 61 0.44 20.52 27.13
CA PRO A 61 -0.48 19.51 26.58
C PRO A 61 -0.62 19.56 25.05
N SER A 62 -0.97 18.43 24.46
CA SER A 62 -1.36 18.30 23.05
C SER A 62 -2.69 17.52 22.91
N VAL A 63 -3.23 17.40 21.72
CA VAL A 63 -4.42 16.61 21.43
C VAL A 63 -4.00 15.40 20.59
N ILE A 64 -3.95 14.24 21.22
CA ILE A 64 -3.36 13.04 20.62
C ILE A 64 -4.45 11.97 20.45
N GLY A 65 -4.72 11.58 19.22
CA GLY A 65 -5.57 10.43 18.90
C GLY A 65 -4.73 9.20 18.62
N VAL A 66 -4.98 8.12 19.35
CA VAL A 66 -4.41 6.79 19.07
C VAL A 66 -5.38 6.02 18.19
N LEU A 67 -4.91 5.57 17.03
CA LEU A 67 -5.73 5.01 15.97
C LEU A 67 -5.34 3.56 15.70
N ALA A 68 -6.32 2.66 15.66
CA ALA A 68 -6.16 1.36 15.01
C ALA A 68 -6.46 1.46 13.52
N VAL A 69 -5.74 0.72 12.70
CA VAL A 69 -5.86 0.74 11.22
C VAL A 69 -6.02 -0.67 10.61
N PRO A 70 -7.02 -1.47 11.05
CA PRO A 70 -7.21 -2.81 10.54
C PRO A 70 -7.46 -2.80 9.00
N PRO A 71 -6.92 -3.76 8.23
CA PRO A 71 -6.31 -5.03 8.66
C PRO A 71 -4.82 -4.96 9.06
N LEU A 72 -4.19 -3.78 9.00
CA LEU A 72 -2.83 -3.61 9.47
C LEU A 72 -2.79 -3.76 10.99
N LYS A 73 -1.71 -4.36 11.50
CA LYS A 73 -1.54 -4.58 12.95
C LYS A 73 -0.71 -3.45 13.54
N GLY A 74 -1.14 -2.96 14.70
CA GLY A 74 -0.50 -1.85 15.42
C GLY A 74 -1.29 -0.55 15.30
N ASN A 75 -0.80 0.48 15.98
CA ASN A 75 -1.46 1.76 16.12
C ASN A 75 -0.69 2.86 15.40
N VAL A 76 -1.42 3.90 15.02
CA VAL A 76 -0.95 5.15 14.42
C VAL A 76 -1.34 6.28 15.36
N ILE A 77 -0.51 7.32 15.46
CA ILE A 77 -0.87 8.53 16.21
C ILE A 77 -1.25 9.63 15.22
N MET A 78 -2.32 10.34 15.53
CA MET A 78 -2.67 11.60 14.90
C MET A 78 -2.71 12.68 16.00
N GLU A 79 -1.76 13.59 15.98
CA GLU A 79 -1.63 14.66 16.97
C GLU A 79 -2.06 15.98 16.33
N LEU A 80 -2.78 16.78 17.09
CA LEU A 80 -3.20 18.12 16.71
C LEU A 80 -2.72 19.13 17.76
N ASN A 81 -2.02 20.15 17.30
CA ASN A 81 -1.57 21.23 18.18
C ASN A 81 -2.77 21.90 18.87
N THR A 82 -2.65 22.21 20.16
CA THR A 82 -3.73 22.81 20.97
C THR A 82 -4.23 24.13 20.43
N SER A 83 -3.38 24.98 19.82
CA SER A 83 -3.81 26.25 19.21
C SER A 83 -4.82 26.04 18.08
N ILE A 84 -4.59 25.05 17.22
CA ILE A 84 -5.51 24.67 16.14
C ILE A 84 -6.78 24.05 16.72
N ALA A 85 -6.67 23.18 17.73
CA ALA A 85 -7.80 22.58 18.39
C ALA A 85 -8.75 23.67 18.98
N PHE A 86 -8.21 24.64 19.71
CA PHE A 86 -9.00 25.75 20.24
C PHE A 86 -9.58 26.65 19.16
N SER A 87 -8.87 26.91 18.07
CA SER A 87 -9.39 27.67 16.93
C SER A 87 -10.59 26.95 16.28
N ILE A 88 -10.50 25.63 16.12
CA ILE A 88 -11.60 24.79 15.61
C ILE A 88 -12.81 24.89 16.57
N ILE A 89 -12.58 24.71 17.87
CA ILE A 89 -13.62 24.72 18.90
C ILE A 89 -14.32 26.08 18.90
N ASP A 90 -13.57 27.18 18.93
CA ASP A 90 -14.12 28.54 18.93
C ASP A 90 -14.98 28.81 17.69
N ARG A 91 -14.51 28.40 16.51
CA ARG A 91 -15.27 28.49 15.25
C ARG A 91 -16.54 27.66 15.26
N VAL A 92 -16.49 26.44 15.78
CA VAL A 92 -17.69 25.59 15.89
C VAL A 92 -18.73 26.19 16.81
N PHE A 93 -18.34 26.91 17.86
CA PHE A 93 -19.24 27.64 18.75
C PHE A 93 -19.61 29.05 18.25
N GLY A 94 -19.15 29.43 17.05
CA GLY A 94 -19.55 30.71 16.41
C GLY A 94 -18.58 31.88 16.70
N GLY A 95 -17.46 31.62 17.29
CA GLY A 95 -16.40 32.61 17.51
C GLY A 95 -15.60 32.95 16.26
N THR A 96 -14.62 33.86 16.41
CA THR A 96 -13.76 34.33 15.32
C THR A 96 -12.61 33.38 15.00
N GLY A 97 -12.34 32.39 15.85
CA GLY A 97 -11.19 31.47 15.71
C GLY A 97 -9.85 32.08 16.08
N SER A 98 -9.82 33.36 16.46
CA SER A 98 -8.58 34.12 16.71
C SER A 98 -8.13 34.11 18.18
N ASN A 99 -8.77 33.32 19.03
CA ASN A 99 -8.48 33.30 20.45
C ASN A 99 -7.11 32.69 20.74
N THR A 100 -6.21 33.52 21.29
CA THR A 100 -4.95 33.11 21.89
C THR A 100 -5.19 32.51 23.27
N ILE A 101 -5.81 31.33 23.30
CA ILE A 101 -5.99 30.59 24.57
C ILE A 101 -4.62 29.99 24.92
N LYS A 102 -4.21 30.17 26.20
CA LYS A 102 -3.02 29.46 26.70
C LYS A 102 -3.21 27.96 26.56
N PRO A 103 -2.18 27.22 26.12
CA PRO A 103 -2.23 25.76 26.04
C PRO A 103 -2.70 25.17 27.36
N ARG A 104 -3.77 24.40 27.31
CA ARG A 104 -4.34 23.63 28.43
C ARG A 104 -5.02 22.38 27.92
N VAL A 105 -5.30 21.47 28.79
CA VAL A 105 -6.09 20.26 28.51
C VAL A 105 -7.51 20.67 28.12
N LEU A 106 -8.09 19.97 27.16
CA LEU A 106 -9.49 20.14 26.72
C LEU A 106 -10.45 19.72 27.84
N THR A 107 -11.56 20.43 27.94
CA THR A 107 -12.69 19.96 28.74
C THR A 107 -13.46 18.87 28.00
N GLU A 108 -14.31 18.10 28.68
CA GLU A 108 -15.12 17.03 28.07
C GLU A 108 -15.96 17.51 26.88
N ILE A 109 -16.52 18.75 26.95
CA ILE A 109 -17.31 19.34 25.86
C ILE A 109 -16.39 19.68 24.67
N GLU A 110 -15.23 20.25 24.92
CA GLU A 110 -14.22 20.57 23.90
C GLU A 110 -13.68 19.31 23.22
N GLU A 111 -13.44 18.27 24.01
CA GLU A 111 -13.00 16.96 23.52
C GLU A 111 -14.07 16.34 22.59
N ALA A 112 -15.35 16.41 22.95
CA ALA A 112 -16.44 15.92 22.10
C ALA A 112 -16.50 16.64 20.73
N VAL A 113 -16.21 17.94 20.69
CA VAL A 113 -16.10 18.71 19.44
C VAL A 113 -14.91 18.22 18.60
N ILE A 114 -13.75 18.05 19.23
CA ILE A 114 -12.56 17.60 18.54
C ILE A 114 -12.68 16.14 18.08
N MET A 115 -13.30 15.26 18.84
CA MET A 115 -13.59 13.88 18.43
C MET A 115 -14.37 13.82 17.11
N ARG A 116 -15.33 14.74 16.91
CA ARG A 116 -16.05 14.84 15.62
C ARG A 116 -15.12 15.22 14.47
N THR A 117 -14.18 16.15 14.70
CA THR A 117 -13.18 16.54 13.72
C THR A 117 -12.23 15.38 13.40
N PHE A 118 -11.77 14.66 14.42
CA PHE A 118 -10.96 13.45 14.24
C PHE A 118 -11.70 12.37 13.46
N SER A 119 -12.96 12.10 13.78
CA SER A 119 -13.78 11.13 13.04
C SER A 119 -13.79 11.45 11.53
N LYS A 120 -13.92 12.74 11.19
CA LYS A 120 -13.89 13.15 9.78
C LYS A 120 -12.51 13.11 9.17
N ALA A 121 -11.48 13.42 9.95
CA ALA A 121 -10.09 13.24 9.54
C ALA A 121 -9.79 11.76 9.23
N LEU A 122 -10.35 10.82 10.01
CA LEU A 122 -10.22 9.38 9.76
C LEU A 122 -10.87 8.94 8.44
N ASP A 123 -12.05 9.49 8.10
CA ASP A 123 -12.68 9.25 6.80
C ASP A 123 -11.79 9.71 5.65
N SER A 124 -11.24 10.92 5.75
CA SER A 124 -10.33 11.49 4.76
C SER A 124 -9.01 10.71 4.68
N PHE A 125 -8.49 10.26 5.82
CA PHE A 125 -7.31 9.43 5.90
C PHE A 125 -7.51 8.09 5.19
N ARG A 126 -8.64 7.41 5.46
CA ARG A 126 -9.03 6.19 4.76
C ARG A 126 -9.09 6.39 3.25
N GLU A 127 -9.75 7.47 2.80
CA GLU A 127 -9.90 7.76 1.37
C GLU A 127 -8.56 8.04 0.70
N ALA A 128 -7.66 8.77 1.35
CA ALA A 128 -6.32 9.04 0.84
C ALA A 128 -5.51 7.76 0.61
N TRP A 129 -5.70 6.75 1.45
CA TRP A 129 -4.98 5.48 1.39
C TRP A 129 -5.67 4.39 0.56
N ASP A 130 -6.92 4.59 0.08
CA ASP A 130 -7.73 3.57 -0.60
C ASP A 130 -7.05 2.93 -1.82
N ASN A 131 -6.15 3.66 -2.48
CA ASN A 131 -5.39 3.17 -3.63
C ASN A 131 -4.22 2.24 -3.25
N VAL A 132 -3.75 2.29 -2.01
CA VAL A 132 -2.61 1.49 -1.51
C VAL A 132 -3.11 0.31 -0.68
N VAL A 133 -3.96 0.61 0.29
CA VAL A 133 -4.53 -0.38 1.20
C VAL A 133 -5.90 0.08 1.67
N LYS A 134 -6.87 -0.81 1.63
CA LYS A 134 -8.20 -0.56 2.21
C LYS A 134 -8.14 -0.88 3.69
N PHE A 135 -8.08 0.13 4.53
CA PHE A 135 -8.19 -0.02 5.96
C PHE A 135 -9.38 0.79 6.52
N VAL A 136 -9.82 0.44 7.70
CA VAL A 136 -10.90 1.12 8.40
C VAL A 136 -10.34 1.70 9.70
N PRO A 137 -9.82 2.95 9.67
CA PRO A 137 -9.21 3.54 10.85
C PRO A 137 -10.29 3.75 11.93
N ARG A 138 -9.89 3.54 13.18
CA ARG A 138 -10.75 3.74 14.36
C ARG A 138 -9.97 4.46 15.43
N LEU A 139 -10.58 5.45 16.06
CA LEU A 139 -10.02 6.09 17.23
C LEU A 139 -10.20 5.14 18.44
N GLU A 140 -9.11 4.74 19.06
CA GLU A 140 -9.11 3.87 20.24
C GLU A 140 -9.04 4.66 21.55
N ALA A 141 -8.21 5.72 21.56
CA ALA A 141 -8.05 6.59 22.72
C ALA A 141 -7.74 8.01 22.30
N MET A 142 -8.07 8.95 23.18
CA MET A 142 -7.57 10.34 23.13
C MET A 142 -6.78 10.62 24.40
N GLU A 143 -5.62 11.25 24.21
CA GLU A 143 -4.68 11.59 25.27
C GLU A 143 -4.25 13.05 25.16
N SER A 144 -3.96 13.66 26.29
CA SER A 144 -3.48 15.05 26.34
C SER A 144 -1.99 15.15 26.63
N ASN A 145 -1.41 14.15 27.24
CA ASN A 145 0.00 14.11 27.61
C ASN A 145 0.76 13.08 26.76
N PRO A 146 1.75 13.53 25.94
CA PRO A 146 2.54 12.64 25.11
C PRO A 146 3.25 11.51 25.88
N ALA A 147 3.62 11.74 27.13
CA ALA A 147 4.34 10.74 27.93
C ALA A 147 3.52 9.48 28.24
N PHE A 148 2.19 9.55 28.18
CA PHE A 148 1.31 8.41 28.40
C PHE A 148 1.00 7.61 27.14
N VAL A 149 1.42 8.09 25.98
CA VAL A 149 1.19 7.42 24.72
C VAL A 149 2.38 6.53 24.38
N GLN A 150 2.16 5.23 24.36
CA GLN A 150 3.17 4.25 23.99
C GLN A 150 2.57 3.20 23.05
N ILE A 151 2.80 3.36 21.74
CA ILE A 151 2.29 2.44 20.71
C ILE A 151 3.37 1.48 20.19
N VAL A 152 4.64 1.84 20.34
CA VAL A 152 5.82 1.03 19.97
C VAL A 152 6.98 1.31 20.94
N PRO A 153 8.03 0.46 20.99
CA PRO A 153 9.24 0.75 21.73
C PRO A 153 9.88 2.10 21.36
N PRO A 154 10.50 2.81 22.33
CA PRO A 154 11.09 4.14 22.09
C PRO A 154 12.14 4.19 20.98
N SER A 155 12.86 3.09 20.74
CA SER A 155 13.90 2.97 19.71
C SER A 155 13.37 2.66 18.31
N ASP A 156 12.09 2.33 18.18
CA ASP A 156 11.52 1.94 16.89
C ASP A 156 11.42 3.14 15.95
N MET A 157 11.69 2.86 14.66
CA MET A 157 11.60 3.88 13.63
C MET A 157 10.15 4.13 13.22
N VAL A 158 9.80 5.39 13.13
CA VAL A 158 8.48 5.87 12.74
C VAL A 158 8.59 6.85 11.58
N GLY A 159 7.61 6.83 10.68
CA GLY A 159 7.40 7.87 9.68
C GLY A 159 6.53 8.96 10.28
N ILE A 160 7.01 10.19 10.22
CA ILE A 160 6.28 11.37 10.69
C ILE A 160 5.89 12.22 9.51
N ILE A 161 4.62 12.51 9.41
CA ILE A 161 4.06 13.45 8.45
C ILE A 161 3.56 14.66 9.21
N THR A 162 4.17 15.80 8.97
CA THR A 162 3.78 17.07 9.56
C THR A 162 2.96 17.86 8.55
N LEU A 163 1.71 18.15 8.90
CA LEU A 163 0.84 19.03 8.13
C LEU A 163 0.78 20.39 8.85
N LYS A 164 1.03 21.43 8.10
CA LYS A 164 0.78 22.79 8.52
C LYS A 164 -0.69 23.10 8.31
N ILE A 165 -1.36 23.63 9.33
CA ILE A 165 -2.77 24.05 9.29
C ILE A 165 -2.83 25.54 9.61
N GLN A 166 -3.49 26.30 8.75
CA GLN A 166 -3.78 27.71 8.98
C GLN A 166 -5.29 27.93 8.98
N ILE A 167 -5.84 28.53 10.05
CA ILE A 167 -7.24 28.89 10.18
C ILE A 167 -7.33 30.40 10.42
N GLY A 168 -7.63 31.15 9.36
CA GLY A 168 -7.52 32.61 9.41
C GLY A 168 -6.09 33.06 9.74
N GLU A 169 -5.90 33.68 10.92
CA GLU A 169 -4.57 34.14 11.39
C GLU A 169 -3.87 33.11 12.31
N VAL A 170 -4.56 32.05 12.71
CA VAL A 170 -3.99 31.03 13.60
C VAL A 170 -3.28 29.97 12.78
N GLU A 171 -2.02 29.74 13.10
CA GLU A 171 -1.16 28.72 12.48
C GLU A 171 -0.77 27.66 13.50
N GLY A 172 -0.69 26.41 13.07
CA GLY A 172 -0.22 25.29 13.88
C GLY A 172 -0.04 24.03 13.04
N PHE A 173 0.15 22.90 13.71
CA PHE A 173 0.52 21.66 13.05
C PHE A 173 -0.42 20.51 13.45
N MET A 174 -0.55 19.57 12.53
CA MET A 174 -1.05 18.22 12.76
C MET A 174 0.08 17.24 12.40
N ASN A 175 0.40 16.35 13.32
CA ASN A 175 1.41 15.32 13.09
C ASN A 175 0.75 13.95 12.98
N ILE A 176 1.15 13.16 11.98
CA ILE A 176 0.73 11.77 11.82
C ILE A 176 1.97 10.91 11.98
N CYS A 177 1.98 10.07 13.01
CA CYS A 177 3.08 9.15 13.32
C CYS A 177 2.67 7.73 12.97
N ILE A 178 3.37 7.13 12.01
CA ILE A 178 3.11 5.77 11.53
C ILE A 178 4.34 4.91 11.79
N PRO A 179 4.30 3.94 12.71
CA PRO A 179 5.41 3.03 12.93
C PRO A 179 5.75 2.21 11.69
N TYR A 180 7.05 1.97 11.48
CA TYR A 180 7.53 1.14 10.37
C TYR A 180 6.87 -0.23 10.35
N LEU A 181 6.71 -0.88 11.52
CA LEU A 181 6.06 -2.19 11.67
C LEU A 181 4.63 -2.23 11.14
N VAL A 182 3.88 -1.12 11.23
CA VAL A 182 2.52 -1.02 10.70
C VAL A 182 2.52 -1.01 9.18
N LEU A 183 3.51 -0.35 8.56
CA LEU A 183 3.63 -0.23 7.11
C LEU A 183 4.39 -1.40 6.45
N GLU A 184 5.16 -2.16 7.22
CA GLU A 184 6.01 -3.25 6.70
C GLU A 184 5.27 -4.19 5.74
N PRO A 185 4.03 -4.67 6.01
CA PRO A 185 3.31 -5.57 5.12
C PRO A 185 2.93 -4.95 3.77
N ILE A 186 2.95 -3.63 3.66
CA ILE A 186 2.53 -2.88 2.46
C ILE A 186 3.65 -2.04 1.84
N MET A 187 4.88 -2.17 2.34
CA MET A 187 6.03 -1.39 1.85
C MET A 187 6.28 -1.54 0.35
N SER A 188 6.01 -2.72 -0.22
CA SER A 188 6.12 -2.96 -1.66
C SER A 188 5.11 -2.15 -2.49
N LYS A 189 4.01 -1.72 -1.90
CA LYS A 189 2.98 -0.89 -2.53
C LYS A 189 3.28 0.62 -2.40
N LEU A 190 4.16 0.99 -1.49
CA LEU A 190 4.58 2.38 -1.27
C LEU A 190 5.73 2.78 -2.21
N THR A 191 5.64 2.40 -3.48
CA THR A 191 6.60 2.81 -4.52
C THR A 191 5.91 3.72 -5.52
N THR A 192 6.65 4.70 -6.04
CA THR A 192 6.13 5.65 -7.05
C THR A 192 5.59 4.95 -8.28
N THR A 193 6.20 3.83 -8.69
CA THR A 193 5.75 3.01 -9.82
C THR A 193 4.35 2.43 -9.59
N PHE A 194 4.05 1.98 -8.38
CA PHE A 194 2.72 1.47 -8.02
C PHE A 194 1.67 2.60 -8.04
N TRP A 195 2.04 3.78 -7.59
CA TRP A 195 1.16 4.95 -7.53
C TRP A 195 0.79 5.50 -8.92
N VAL A 196 1.77 5.62 -9.80
CA VAL A 196 1.54 6.02 -11.19
C VAL A 196 0.64 5.00 -11.89
N ALA A 197 0.85 3.70 -11.68
CA ALA A 197 -0.02 2.65 -12.20
C ALA A 197 -1.44 2.70 -11.62
N ALA A 198 -1.60 3.03 -10.34
CA ALA A 198 -2.89 3.10 -9.66
C ALA A 198 -3.69 4.38 -9.98
N SER A 199 -3.02 5.51 -10.19
CA SER A 199 -3.68 6.79 -10.53
C SER A 199 -4.21 6.82 -11.97
N VAL A 200 -3.54 6.11 -12.88
CA VAL A 200 -4.00 5.95 -14.27
C VAL A 200 -5.27 5.09 -14.37
N THR A 201 -5.61 4.32 -13.33
CA THR A 201 -6.68 3.31 -13.38
C THR A 201 -8.07 3.80 -12.95
N LYS A 202 -8.26 5.02 -12.47
CA LYS A 202 -9.59 5.45 -11.96
C LYS A 202 -10.55 6.04 -12.99
N GLU A 203 -10.06 6.62 -14.07
CA GLU A 203 -10.94 7.30 -15.06
C GLU A 203 -11.20 6.52 -16.36
N ASP A 204 -10.37 5.51 -16.72
CA ASP A 204 -10.41 4.88 -18.06
C ASP A 204 -10.58 3.35 -18.05
N ARG A 205 -11.24 2.77 -17.05
CA ARG A 205 -11.29 1.31 -16.85
C ARG A 205 -11.92 0.46 -17.96
N PRO A 206 -13.04 0.80 -18.63
CA PRO A 206 -13.61 -0.12 -19.64
C PRO A 206 -12.81 -0.16 -20.94
N GLU A 207 -12.38 0.97 -21.47
CA GLU A 207 -11.65 1.01 -22.76
C GLU A 207 -10.22 0.49 -22.66
N GLN A 208 -9.51 0.78 -21.56
CA GLN A 208 -8.13 0.32 -21.38
C GLN A 208 -8.05 -1.19 -21.12
N VAL A 209 -9.02 -1.78 -20.39
CA VAL A 209 -9.12 -3.23 -20.23
C VAL A 209 -9.34 -3.91 -21.57
N GLU A 210 -10.16 -3.35 -22.44
CA GLU A 210 -10.40 -3.89 -23.79
C GLU A 210 -9.16 -3.78 -24.68
N ILE A 211 -8.43 -2.66 -24.62
CA ILE A 211 -7.16 -2.48 -25.33
C ILE A 211 -6.10 -3.45 -24.80
N LEU A 212 -6.02 -3.62 -23.48
CA LEU A 212 -5.08 -4.55 -22.86
C LEU A 212 -5.41 -6.01 -23.22
N GLN A 213 -6.69 -6.39 -23.16
CA GLN A 213 -7.15 -7.71 -23.61
C GLN A 213 -6.85 -7.95 -25.09
N ARG A 214 -7.05 -6.96 -25.96
CA ARG A 214 -6.69 -7.05 -27.39
C ARG A 214 -5.18 -7.18 -27.60
N LYS A 215 -4.36 -6.50 -26.81
CA LYS A 215 -2.88 -6.63 -26.87
C LYS A 215 -2.43 -8.00 -26.38
N ILE A 216 -2.97 -8.46 -25.23
CA ILE A 216 -2.66 -9.79 -24.67
C ILE A 216 -3.10 -10.89 -25.65
N ALA A 217 -4.29 -10.77 -26.24
CA ALA A 217 -4.81 -11.76 -27.20
C ALA A 217 -3.94 -11.88 -28.48
N LYS A 218 -3.17 -10.84 -28.82
CA LYS A 218 -2.22 -10.85 -29.95
C LYS A 218 -0.82 -11.32 -29.56
N THR A 219 -0.54 -11.48 -28.28
CA THR A 219 0.77 -11.92 -27.79
C THR A 219 0.97 -13.39 -28.11
N ARG A 220 2.07 -13.73 -28.77
CA ARG A 220 2.42 -15.12 -29.07
C ARG A 220 3.22 -15.68 -27.92
N VAL A 221 2.79 -16.80 -27.39
CA VAL A 221 3.49 -17.56 -26.37
C VAL A 221 3.96 -18.89 -26.94
N PRO A 222 5.19 -19.33 -26.68
CA PRO A 222 5.66 -20.62 -27.10
C PRO A 222 4.91 -21.72 -26.36
N LEU A 223 4.41 -22.71 -27.12
CA LEU A 223 3.72 -23.89 -26.64
C LEU A 223 4.64 -25.07 -26.93
N ILE A 224 5.08 -25.74 -25.90
CA ILE A 224 6.02 -26.88 -25.99
C ILE A 224 5.24 -28.16 -25.70
N VAL A 225 5.34 -29.14 -26.59
CA VAL A 225 4.79 -30.48 -26.37
C VAL A 225 5.97 -31.42 -26.20
N GLU A 226 6.08 -32.00 -25.02
CA GLU A 226 7.14 -32.94 -24.69
C GLU A 226 6.72 -34.36 -25.09
N LEU A 227 7.52 -34.96 -25.96
CA LEU A 227 7.23 -36.34 -26.44
C LEU A 227 7.54 -37.40 -25.39
N GLY A 228 8.48 -37.13 -24.52
CA GLY A 228 8.94 -38.02 -23.46
C GLY A 228 10.38 -37.71 -23.09
N ARG A 229 10.86 -38.37 -22.05
CA ARG A 229 12.22 -38.21 -21.50
C ARG A 229 12.95 -39.55 -21.54
N ILE A 230 14.24 -39.46 -21.51
CA ILE A 230 15.13 -40.63 -21.38
C ILE A 230 16.38 -40.20 -20.62
N ASP A 231 16.81 -41.03 -19.70
CA ASP A 231 18.10 -40.87 -19.05
C ASP A 231 19.13 -41.70 -19.78
N VAL A 232 20.20 -41.05 -20.23
CA VAL A 232 21.31 -41.71 -20.92
C VAL A 232 22.60 -41.51 -20.11
N SER A 233 23.44 -42.51 -20.02
CA SER A 233 24.75 -42.38 -19.41
C SER A 233 25.65 -41.51 -20.30
N ILE A 234 26.65 -40.83 -19.69
CA ILE A 234 27.64 -40.04 -20.44
C ILE A 234 28.34 -40.91 -21.50
N ARG A 235 28.56 -42.19 -21.22
CA ARG A 235 29.21 -43.14 -22.18
C ARG A 235 28.29 -43.37 -23.39
N GLU A 236 27.02 -43.61 -23.18
CA GLU A 236 26.00 -43.77 -24.27
C GLU A 236 25.88 -42.47 -25.07
N PHE A 237 25.78 -41.34 -24.39
CA PHE A 237 25.72 -40.03 -25.06
C PHE A 237 26.89 -39.77 -26.00
N LEU A 238 28.13 -40.13 -25.59
CA LEU A 238 29.32 -39.96 -26.41
C LEU A 238 29.41 -40.93 -27.61
N THR A 239 28.64 -42.01 -27.59
CA THR A 239 28.60 -43.01 -28.68
C THR A 239 27.40 -42.84 -29.63
N LEU A 240 26.46 -41.90 -29.33
CA LEU A 240 25.31 -41.65 -30.18
C LEU A 240 25.71 -41.17 -31.59
N GLY A 241 25.13 -41.82 -32.58
CA GLY A 241 25.37 -41.52 -33.97
C GLY A 241 24.10 -41.40 -34.81
N TYR A 242 24.24 -40.91 -36.02
CA TYR A 242 23.14 -40.82 -36.95
C TYR A 242 22.51 -42.16 -37.26
N GLY A 243 21.22 -42.33 -36.98
CA GLY A 243 20.46 -43.55 -37.18
C GLY A 243 20.17 -44.31 -35.90
N ASP A 244 20.69 -43.90 -34.76
CA ASP A 244 20.37 -44.54 -33.48
C ASP A 244 18.91 -44.23 -33.06
N VAL A 245 18.28 -45.18 -32.38
CA VAL A 245 16.90 -45.05 -31.88
C VAL A 245 16.90 -44.99 -30.38
N LEU A 246 16.42 -43.88 -29.85
CA LEU A 246 16.21 -43.66 -28.43
C LEU A 246 14.78 -44.00 -28.02
N GLN A 247 14.63 -44.92 -27.07
CA GLN A 247 13.32 -45.27 -26.56
C GLN A 247 12.98 -44.31 -25.40
N LEU A 248 11.85 -43.59 -25.58
CA LEU A 248 11.35 -42.64 -24.57
C LEU A 248 10.51 -43.39 -23.52
N ASP A 249 10.30 -42.75 -22.37
CA ASP A 249 9.49 -43.23 -21.26
C ASP A 249 7.97 -43.27 -21.56
N THR A 250 7.54 -42.48 -22.57
CA THR A 250 6.13 -42.29 -22.94
C THR A 250 5.66 -43.33 -23.95
N LYS A 251 4.46 -43.92 -23.76
CA LYS A 251 3.87 -44.86 -24.69
C LYS A 251 3.18 -44.18 -25.88
N VAL A 252 3.22 -44.77 -27.05
CA VAL A 252 2.69 -44.20 -28.32
C VAL A 252 1.22 -43.75 -28.24
N LYS A 253 0.41 -44.32 -27.33
CA LYS A 253 -1.01 -43.96 -27.16
C LYS A 253 -1.28 -43.08 -25.93
N GLU A 254 -0.26 -42.72 -25.20
CA GLU A 254 -0.41 -41.85 -24.04
C GLU A 254 -0.61 -40.38 -24.44
N GLU A 255 -1.28 -39.64 -23.54
CA GLU A 255 -1.42 -38.18 -23.73
C GLU A 255 -0.14 -37.46 -23.30
N LEU A 256 0.32 -36.58 -24.16
CA LEU A 256 1.53 -35.82 -23.96
C LEU A 256 1.25 -34.53 -23.20
N PRO A 257 2.14 -34.09 -22.30
CA PRO A 257 2.02 -32.80 -21.62
C PRO A 257 2.32 -31.65 -22.60
N CYS A 258 1.46 -30.64 -22.53
CA CYS A 258 1.59 -29.40 -23.28
C CYS A 258 1.88 -28.26 -22.29
N ILE A 259 3.08 -27.68 -22.40
CA ILE A 259 3.67 -26.75 -21.45
C ILE A 259 3.69 -25.36 -22.04
N ILE A 260 3.28 -24.35 -21.25
CA ILE A 260 3.39 -22.93 -21.54
C ILE A 260 4.25 -22.27 -20.45
N GLY A 261 5.41 -21.77 -20.84
CA GLY A 261 6.41 -21.31 -19.87
C GLY A 261 6.94 -22.47 -19.03
N LYS A 262 6.64 -22.47 -17.72
CA LYS A 262 7.00 -23.55 -16.78
C LYS A 262 5.81 -24.36 -16.31
N ARG A 263 4.61 -24.15 -16.87
CA ARG A 263 3.37 -24.74 -16.36
C ARG A 263 2.74 -25.67 -17.40
N ARG A 264 2.35 -26.86 -16.98
CA ARG A 264 1.50 -27.76 -17.77
C ARG A 264 0.09 -27.19 -17.84
N LYS A 265 -0.38 -26.86 -19.04
CA LYS A 265 -1.73 -26.29 -19.22
C LYS A 265 -2.70 -27.23 -19.91
N PHE A 266 -2.21 -28.12 -20.77
CA PHE A 266 -3.05 -29.04 -21.51
C PHE A 266 -2.40 -30.41 -21.63
N PHE A 267 -3.23 -31.40 -21.95
CA PHE A 267 -2.78 -32.70 -22.47
C PHE A 267 -3.17 -32.79 -23.95
N CYS A 268 -2.35 -33.46 -24.74
CA CYS A 268 -2.56 -33.53 -26.18
C CYS A 268 -2.09 -34.86 -26.75
N ARG A 269 -2.55 -35.17 -27.97
CA ARG A 269 -2.09 -36.33 -28.76
C ARG A 269 -1.35 -35.81 -30.01
N PRO A 270 -0.20 -36.41 -30.33
CA PRO A 270 0.55 -36.06 -31.52
C PRO A 270 -0.16 -36.60 -32.75
N GLY A 271 -0.03 -35.91 -33.87
CA GLY A 271 -0.59 -36.30 -35.14
C GLY A 271 -0.03 -35.45 -36.28
N THR A 272 -0.70 -35.48 -37.42
CA THR A 272 -0.35 -34.71 -38.59
C THR A 272 -1.54 -33.90 -39.11
N PHE A 273 -1.30 -32.69 -39.53
CA PHE A 273 -2.28 -31.88 -40.25
C PHE A 273 -1.68 -31.45 -41.62
N GLY A 274 -2.17 -32.08 -42.66
CA GLY A 274 -1.56 -31.99 -43.99
C GLY A 274 -0.16 -32.61 -44.00
N LYS A 275 0.85 -31.80 -44.33
CA LYS A 275 2.27 -32.21 -44.35
C LYS A 275 3.05 -31.78 -43.11
N ARG A 276 2.40 -31.31 -42.07
CA ARG A 276 3.03 -30.79 -40.86
C ARG A 276 2.65 -31.63 -39.65
N ALA A 277 3.62 -31.77 -38.73
CA ALA A 277 3.32 -32.32 -37.41
C ALA A 277 2.32 -31.41 -36.68
N ALA A 278 1.35 -31.99 -36.01
CA ALA A 278 0.30 -31.29 -35.28
C ALA A 278 0.00 -32.02 -33.97
N VAL A 279 -0.65 -31.35 -33.07
CA VAL A 279 -1.12 -31.92 -31.81
C VAL A 279 -2.58 -31.58 -31.61
N GLN A 280 -3.37 -32.57 -31.12
CA GLN A 280 -4.76 -32.39 -30.76
C GLN A 280 -4.84 -32.27 -29.24
N ILE A 281 -5.37 -31.13 -28.73
CA ILE A 281 -5.65 -30.98 -27.30
C ILE A 281 -6.77 -31.92 -26.90
N THR A 282 -6.55 -32.71 -25.87
CA THR A 282 -7.51 -33.71 -25.36
C THR A 282 -8.19 -33.25 -24.10
N ARG A 283 -7.47 -32.59 -23.19
CA ARG A 283 -8.02 -32.05 -21.94
C ARG A 283 -7.17 -30.92 -21.38
N ILE A 284 -7.78 -30.14 -20.47
CA ILE A 284 -7.11 -29.09 -19.69
C ILE A 284 -6.44 -29.75 -18.48
N ALA A 285 -5.25 -29.33 -18.12
CA ALA A 285 -4.59 -29.78 -16.89
C ALA A 285 -5.31 -29.16 -15.66
N PRO A 286 -5.52 -29.93 -14.56
CA PRO A 286 -6.12 -29.39 -13.36
C PRO A 286 -5.23 -28.28 -12.74
N GLU A 287 -5.86 -27.31 -12.08
CA GLU A 287 -5.14 -26.25 -11.34
C GLU A 287 -4.37 -26.90 -10.18
N GLY A 288 -3.07 -26.71 -10.14
CA GLY A 288 -2.17 -27.29 -9.13
C GLY A 288 -1.18 -28.33 -9.65
N ASP A 289 -1.30 -28.78 -10.91
CA ASP A 289 -0.35 -29.71 -11.55
C ASP A 289 0.84 -28.88 -12.13
N GLU A 290 1.52 -28.16 -11.24
CA GLU A 290 2.75 -27.45 -11.59
C GLU A 290 3.89 -28.45 -11.69
N ASN A 291 4.64 -28.45 -12.79
CA ASN A 291 5.89 -29.20 -12.90
C ASN A 291 6.82 -28.77 -11.78
N THR A 292 6.85 -29.54 -10.73
CA THR A 292 7.91 -29.56 -9.73
C THR A 292 8.98 -30.48 -10.24
N ASP A 293 9.77 -30.03 -11.22
CA ASP A 293 11.06 -30.63 -11.52
C ASP A 293 12.09 -29.53 -11.20
N GLU A 294 12.63 -29.62 -9.99
CA GLU A 294 13.95 -29.08 -9.64
C GLU A 294 15.06 -29.88 -10.32
#